data_66f95cebec8af69d75b185c671f31ccd
#
_entry.id   66f95cebec8af69d75b185c671f31ccd
#
_cell.length_a   1.000
_cell.length_b   1.000
_cell.length_c   1.000
_cell.angle_alpha   90.00
_cell.angle_beta   90.00
_cell.angle_gamma   90.00
#
_symmetry.space_group_name_H-M   'P 1'
#
loop_
_entity.id
_entity.type
_entity.pdbx_description
1 polymer ?
#
loop_
_entity_poly.entity_id
_entity_poly.type
_entity_poly.pdbx_seq_one_letter_code
_entity_poly.pdbx_strand_id
1 'polypeptide(L)'
;SAEGGSFYSVDTIEAGWNTGRLEEGGNLAYKIQEKEGYFPVAPNDTAQDIRSEMLLLMAQLGIPIEKHHHEVAGAGQHELGMKFAQLIEAADNVMIYKYIVRNVAKKYGKTATFMPKPVFNDNGSGMHVHQSLWKAGQPLFFGEGTYANLSQTARWYIGGILKHAPAFLAFTNP
;
A
#
# COMPACT_ATOMS: atom_id res chain seq x y z
N SER A 1 -1.06 -0.50 -23.38
CA SER A 1 -1.75 0.17 -24.48
C SER A 1 -2.80 -0.76 -25.06
N ALA A 2 -4.01 -0.55 -24.73
CA ALA A 2 -5.08 -1.28 -25.40
C ALA A 2 -5.29 -0.68 -26.80
N GLU A 3 -5.32 -1.52 -27.80
CA GLU A 3 -6.06 -1.23 -29.02
C GLU A 3 -7.50 -0.90 -28.59
N GLY A 4 -7.90 0.35 -28.75
CA GLY A 4 -9.20 0.83 -28.28
C GLY A 4 -9.13 2.09 -27.41
N GLY A 5 -7.95 2.49 -26.99
CA GLY A 5 -7.63 3.87 -26.60
C GLY A 5 -8.32 4.43 -25.37
N SER A 6 -8.70 3.62 -24.38
CA SER A 6 -9.07 4.21 -23.09
C SER A 6 -7.81 4.52 -22.28
N PHE A 7 -7.67 5.77 -21.85
CA PHE A 7 -6.62 6.19 -20.95
C PHE A 7 -7.24 7.05 -19.82
N TYR A 8 -6.55 7.16 -18.72
CA TYR A 8 -6.92 8.08 -17.65
C TYR A 8 -5.68 8.85 -17.19
N SER A 9 -5.90 10.05 -16.70
CA SER A 9 -4.87 10.84 -16.07
C SER A 9 -4.92 10.65 -14.56
N VAL A 10 -3.75 10.54 -13.94
CA VAL A 10 -3.64 10.61 -12.48
C VAL A 10 -3.53 12.08 -12.11
N ASP A 11 -4.46 12.56 -11.32
CA ASP A 11 -4.49 13.93 -10.81
C ASP A 11 -4.94 13.96 -9.36
N THR A 12 -4.36 14.86 -8.57
CA THR A 12 -4.69 15.03 -7.16
C THR A 12 -4.43 16.46 -6.71
N ILE A 13 -5.26 16.95 -5.80
CA ILE A 13 -5.10 18.29 -5.23
C ILE A 13 -3.80 18.45 -4.43
N GLU A 14 -3.23 17.34 -3.95
CA GLU A 14 -1.98 17.33 -3.18
C GLU A 14 -0.74 17.48 -4.08
N ALA A 15 -0.85 17.18 -5.37
CA ALA A 15 0.29 17.19 -6.27
C ALA A 15 0.89 18.60 -6.45
N GLY A 16 2.21 18.64 -6.51
CA GLY A 16 2.94 19.89 -6.70
C GLY A 16 2.59 20.64 -7.98
N TRP A 17 2.16 19.94 -9.05
CA TRP A 17 1.72 20.59 -10.30
C TRP A 17 0.36 21.31 -10.18
N ASN A 18 -0.37 21.13 -9.09
CA ASN A 18 -1.66 21.78 -8.83
C ASN A 18 -1.57 23.00 -7.91
N THR A 19 -0.41 23.62 -7.79
CA THR A 19 -0.18 24.75 -6.87
C THR A 19 -1.00 26.00 -7.18
N GLY A 20 -1.41 26.19 -8.43
CA GLY A 20 -2.24 27.34 -8.87
C GLY A 20 -3.73 27.02 -9.02
N ARG A 21 -4.17 25.83 -8.67
CA ARG A 21 -5.55 25.40 -8.84
C ARG A 21 -6.48 26.13 -7.86
N LEU A 22 -7.60 26.64 -8.41
CA LEU A 22 -8.70 27.17 -7.58
C LEU A 22 -9.56 26.00 -7.12
N GLU A 23 -9.57 25.76 -5.82
CA GLU A 23 -10.34 24.71 -5.14
C GLU A 23 -11.32 25.38 -4.18
N GLU A 24 -12.36 24.69 -3.75
CA GLU A 24 -13.19 25.15 -2.65
C GLU A 24 -12.30 25.39 -1.42
N GLY A 25 -12.34 26.62 -0.87
CA GLY A 25 -11.42 27.05 0.19
C GLY A 25 -10.08 27.61 -0.31
N GLY A 26 -9.81 27.59 -1.61
CA GLY A 26 -8.58 28.12 -2.23
C GLY A 26 -7.32 27.28 -1.97
N ASN A 27 -6.19 27.73 -2.51
CA ASN A 27 -4.90 27.12 -2.23
C ASN A 27 -4.30 27.74 -0.96
N LEU A 28 -4.43 27.05 0.16
CA LEU A 28 -3.97 27.49 1.47
C LEU A 28 -2.48 27.16 1.73
N ALA A 29 -1.74 26.76 0.70
CA ALA A 29 -0.34 26.33 0.78
C ALA A 29 -0.10 25.04 1.64
N TYR A 30 -1.12 24.30 1.94
CA TYR A 30 -1.01 23.00 2.63
C TYR A 30 -0.69 21.90 1.60
N LYS A 31 0.44 22.02 0.93
CA LYS A 31 0.89 21.05 -0.09
C LYS A 31 2.07 20.25 0.44
N ILE A 32 2.00 18.95 0.26
CA ILE A 32 3.13 18.06 0.48
C ILE A 32 4.14 18.30 -0.64
N GLN A 33 5.41 18.47 -0.29
CA GLN A 33 6.47 18.61 -1.27
C GLN A 33 6.75 17.27 -1.93
N GLU A 34 7.33 17.31 -3.12
CA GLU A 34 7.70 16.10 -3.88
C GLU A 34 8.60 15.20 -3.03
N LYS A 35 8.19 13.94 -2.87
CA LYS A 35 8.88 12.91 -2.06
C LYS A 35 9.01 13.21 -0.55
N GLU A 36 8.23 14.14 -0.03
CA GLU A 36 8.22 14.47 1.40
C GLU A 36 6.88 14.11 2.08
N GLY A 37 6.11 13.19 1.49
CA GLY A 37 4.79 12.81 1.96
C GLY A 37 4.76 11.81 3.11
N TYR A 38 5.90 11.39 3.65
CA TYR A 38 5.93 10.33 4.67
C TYR A 38 5.53 10.85 6.04
N PHE A 39 4.38 10.37 6.55
CA PHE A 39 3.84 10.73 7.86
C PHE A 39 3.60 12.24 8.11
N PRO A 40 3.03 13.01 7.18
CA PRO A 40 2.60 14.36 7.50
C PRO A 40 1.42 14.30 8.47
N VAL A 41 1.15 15.43 9.10
CA VAL A 41 -0.03 15.62 9.94
C VAL A 41 -0.98 16.63 9.28
N ALA A 42 -2.23 16.65 9.74
CA ALA A 42 -3.16 17.69 9.31
C ALA A 42 -2.62 19.10 9.69
N PRO A 43 -2.82 20.12 8.84
CA PRO A 43 -3.67 20.16 7.66
C PRO A 43 -3.01 19.65 6.37
N ASN A 44 -1.71 19.33 6.36
CA ASN A 44 -1.02 18.87 5.15
C ASN A 44 -1.50 17.49 4.69
N ASP A 45 -1.83 16.61 5.63
CA ASP A 45 -2.48 15.33 5.33
C ASP A 45 -3.99 15.54 5.14
N THR A 46 -4.39 15.80 3.92
CA THR A 46 -5.78 16.08 3.56
C THR A 46 -6.67 14.85 3.46
N ALA A 47 -6.08 13.64 3.50
CA ALA A 47 -6.80 12.38 3.33
C ALA A 47 -6.85 11.50 4.58
N GLN A 48 -6.47 12.03 5.74
CA GLN A 48 -6.50 11.29 6.99
C GLN A 48 -7.89 10.70 7.29
N ASP A 49 -8.95 11.49 7.14
CA ASP A 49 -10.31 11.06 7.45
C ASP A 49 -10.80 9.97 6.48
N ILE A 50 -10.42 10.07 5.20
CA ILE A 50 -10.74 9.07 4.18
C ILE A 50 -10.11 7.72 4.55
N ARG A 51 -8.84 7.71 4.94
CA ARG A 51 -8.15 6.49 5.38
C ARG A 51 -8.72 5.96 6.69
N SER A 52 -9.10 6.84 7.61
CA SER A 52 -9.73 6.45 8.87
C SER A 52 -11.07 5.74 8.63
N GLU A 53 -11.89 6.23 7.70
CA GLU A 53 -13.13 5.55 7.31
C GLU A 53 -12.87 4.18 6.69
N MET A 54 -11.87 4.06 5.80
CA MET A 54 -11.46 2.78 5.26
C MET A 54 -11.10 1.78 6.36
N LEU A 55 -10.32 2.23 7.33
CA LEU A 55 -9.88 1.44 8.46
C LEU A 55 -11.05 0.94 9.32
N LEU A 56 -11.98 1.84 9.64
CA LEU A 56 -13.16 1.51 10.44
C LEU A 56 -14.05 0.47 9.75
N LEU A 57 -14.26 0.60 8.44
CA LEU A 57 -15.04 -0.38 7.68
C LEU A 57 -14.35 -1.75 7.62
N MET A 58 -13.02 -1.78 7.46
CA MET A 58 -12.25 -3.03 7.52
C MET A 58 -12.39 -3.69 8.90
N ALA A 59 -12.27 -2.92 9.97
CA ALA A 59 -12.44 -3.42 11.32
C ALA A 59 -13.85 -3.97 11.57
N GLN A 60 -14.90 -3.33 11.04
CA GLN A 60 -16.27 -3.81 11.13
C GLN A 60 -16.49 -5.14 10.38
N LEU A 61 -15.71 -5.39 9.34
CA LEU A 61 -15.73 -6.67 8.59
C LEU A 61 -14.79 -7.72 9.20
N GLY A 62 -14.20 -7.45 10.36
CA GLY A 62 -13.32 -8.37 11.05
C GLY A 62 -11.90 -8.44 10.51
N ILE A 63 -11.50 -7.53 9.60
CA ILE A 63 -10.14 -7.46 9.10
C ILE A 63 -9.29 -6.69 10.12
N PRO A 64 -8.30 -7.33 10.75
CA PRO A 64 -7.47 -6.69 11.74
C PRO A 64 -6.51 -5.70 11.08
N ILE A 65 -6.72 -4.41 11.32
CA ILE A 65 -5.90 -3.31 10.82
C ILE A 65 -4.93 -2.86 11.91
N GLU A 66 -3.78 -2.36 11.51
CA GLU A 66 -2.74 -1.92 12.43
C GLU A 66 -2.54 -0.41 12.42
N LYS A 67 -2.39 0.17 11.23
CA LYS A 67 -2.10 1.60 11.05
C LYS A 67 -2.49 2.09 9.67
N HIS A 68 -2.55 3.40 9.51
CA HIS A 68 -2.55 4.05 8.19
C HIS A 68 -1.73 5.33 8.21
N HIS A 69 -1.22 5.72 7.08
CA HIS A 69 -0.49 6.98 6.91
C HIS A 69 -0.44 7.41 5.44
N HIS A 70 -0.07 8.66 5.22
CA HIS A 70 0.34 9.13 3.90
C HIS A 70 1.74 8.60 3.60
N GLU A 71 1.97 8.17 2.38
CA GLU A 71 3.25 7.66 1.91
C GLU A 71 4.12 8.74 1.27
N VAL A 72 5.34 8.37 0.88
CA VAL A 72 6.40 9.29 0.44
C VAL A 72 6.01 10.12 -0.78
N ALA A 73 5.30 9.54 -1.75
CA ALA A 73 4.91 10.30 -2.94
C ALA A 73 3.92 11.40 -2.61
N GLY A 74 4.28 12.64 -2.90
CA GLY A 74 3.47 13.82 -2.60
C GLY A 74 2.16 13.92 -3.36
N ALA A 75 1.93 13.06 -4.34
CA ALA A 75 0.74 13.05 -5.19
C ALA A 75 -0.39 12.14 -4.67
N GLY A 76 -0.55 12.02 -3.36
CA GLY A 76 -1.67 11.29 -2.76
C GLY A 76 -1.43 9.79 -2.64
N GLN A 77 -0.22 9.37 -2.36
CA GLN A 77 0.10 7.98 -2.04
C GLN A 77 -0.23 7.67 -0.58
N HIS A 78 -0.93 6.58 -0.32
CA HIS A 78 -1.37 6.18 1.01
C HIS A 78 -1.06 4.72 1.29
N GLU A 79 -0.87 4.41 2.57
CA GLU A 79 -0.71 3.05 3.06
C GLU A 79 -1.71 2.74 4.18
N LEU A 80 -2.26 1.53 4.15
CA LEU A 80 -2.99 0.94 5.25
C LEU A 80 -2.38 -0.43 5.55
N GLY A 81 -1.88 -0.62 6.77
CA GLY A 81 -1.26 -1.85 7.22
C GLY A 81 -2.27 -2.80 7.85
N MET A 82 -2.32 -4.04 7.38
CA MET A 82 -3.09 -5.13 8.00
C MET A 82 -2.20 -5.94 8.94
N LYS A 83 -2.77 -6.40 10.04
CA LYS A 83 -2.09 -7.39 10.90
C LYS A 83 -1.92 -8.71 10.15
N PHE A 84 -0.95 -9.50 10.60
CA PHE A 84 -0.74 -10.83 10.01
C PHE A 84 -1.98 -11.73 10.23
N ALA A 85 -2.21 -12.60 9.27
CA ALA A 85 -3.21 -13.64 9.29
C ALA A 85 -2.65 -14.92 8.62
N GLN A 86 -3.40 -16.01 8.64
CA GLN A 86 -3.02 -17.18 7.86
C GLN A 86 -3.03 -16.86 6.36
N LEU A 87 -2.22 -17.55 5.58
CA LEU A 87 -1.98 -17.26 4.17
C LEU A 87 -3.25 -17.04 3.34
N ILE A 88 -4.22 -17.93 3.43
CA ILE A 88 -5.47 -17.85 2.66
C ILE A 88 -6.32 -16.68 3.17
N GLU A 89 -6.48 -16.56 4.48
CA GLU A 89 -7.20 -15.44 5.11
C GLU A 89 -6.59 -14.08 4.74
N ALA A 90 -5.27 -13.97 4.75
CA ALA A 90 -4.59 -12.74 4.33
C ALA A 90 -4.84 -12.40 2.86
N ALA A 91 -4.88 -13.41 1.98
CA ALA A 91 -5.20 -13.22 0.57
C ALA A 91 -6.65 -12.74 0.37
N ASP A 92 -7.60 -13.34 1.06
CA ASP A 92 -9.01 -12.92 1.02
C ASP A 92 -9.18 -11.50 1.58
N ASN A 93 -8.52 -11.19 2.68
CA ASN A 93 -8.52 -9.86 3.27
C ASN A 93 -7.98 -8.79 2.31
N VAL A 94 -6.95 -9.07 1.51
CA VAL A 94 -6.45 -8.15 0.48
C VAL A 94 -7.51 -7.87 -0.59
N MET A 95 -8.31 -8.85 -0.97
CA MET A 95 -9.40 -8.64 -1.94
C MET A 95 -10.48 -7.71 -1.37
N ILE A 96 -10.89 -7.94 -0.13
CA ILE A 96 -11.86 -7.08 0.58
C ILE A 96 -11.27 -5.68 0.79
N TYR A 97 -10.02 -5.57 1.21
CA TYR A 97 -9.27 -4.32 1.34
C TYR A 97 -9.37 -3.47 0.06
N LYS A 98 -9.02 -4.05 -1.09
CA LYS A 98 -9.09 -3.33 -2.37
C LYS A 98 -10.51 -2.88 -2.72
N TYR A 99 -11.51 -3.69 -2.39
CA TYR A 99 -12.91 -3.35 -2.59
C TYR A 99 -13.32 -2.15 -1.73
N ILE A 100 -13.02 -2.17 -0.44
CA ILE A 100 -13.33 -1.08 0.50
C ILE A 100 -12.64 0.21 0.07
N VAL A 101 -11.34 0.17 -0.20
CA VAL A 101 -10.54 1.34 -0.59
C VAL A 101 -11.16 2.03 -1.82
N ARG A 102 -11.52 1.26 -2.85
CA ARG A 102 -12.13 1.83 -4.06
C ARG A 102 -13.51 2.44 -3.79
N ASN A 103 -14.33 1.79 -2.98
CA ASN A 103 -15.68 2.28 -2.69
C ASN A 103 -15.67 3.51 -1.79
N VAL A 104 -14.82 3.54 -0.78
CA VAL A 104 -14.65 4.73 0.07
C VAL A 104 -14.08 5.88 -0.75
N ALA A 105 -13.04 5.66 -1.55
CA ALA A 105 -12.51 6.69 -2.44
C ALA A 105 -13.63 7.29 -3.34
N LYS A 106 -14.44 6.42 -3.95
CA LYS A 106 -15.59 6.85 -4.77
C LYS A 106 -16.58 7.70 -3.98
N LYS A 107 -16.89 7.35 -2.74
CA LYS A 107 -17.78 8.13 -1.85
C LYS A 107 -17.28 9.57 -1.66
N TYR A 108 -15.96 9.75 -1.62
CA TYR A 108 -15.32 11.07 -1.52
C TYR A 108 -15.01 11.74 -2.87
N GLY A 109 -15.63 11.27 -3.96
CA GLY A 109 -15.39 11.82 -5.30
C GLY A 109 -13.98 11.58 -5.85
N LYS A 110 -13.29 10.56 -5.33
CA LYS A 110 -11.91 10.20 -5.69
C LYS A 110 -11.85 8.82 -6.34
N THR A 111 -10.72 8.51 -6.94
CA THR A 111 -10.41 7.18 -7.47
C THR A 111 -9.15 6.65 -6.79
N ALA A 112 -9.16 5.40 -6.37
CA ALA A 112 -7.98 4.71 -5.87
C ALA A 112 -7.39 3.80 -6.95
N THR A 113 -6.09 3.88 -7.14
CA THR A 113 -5.32 2.99 -7.99
C THR A 113 -4.33 2.16 -7.17
N PHE A 114 -4.13 0.91 -7.58
CA PHE A 114 -3.11 0.01 -7.03
C PHE A 114 -1.99 -0.26 -8.05
N MET A 115 -1.85 0.63 -9.03
CA MET A 115 -0.75 0.54 -9.99
C MET A 115 0.60 0.69 -9.27
N PRO A 116 1.60 -0.12 -9.65
CA PRO A 116 2.91 -0.07 -9.00
C PRO A 116 3.66 1.25 -9.23
N LYS A 117 3.42 1.94 -10.34
CA LYS A 117 4.08 3.20 -10.68
C LYS A 117 3.12 4.15 -11.40
N PRO A 118 2.12 4.73 -10.70
CA PRO A 118 1.09 5.54 -11.33
C PRO A 118 1.60 6.91 -11.81
N VAL A 119 2.65 7.45 -11.20
CA VAL A 119 3.21 8.77 -11.51
C VAL A 119 4.66 8.63 -11.92
N PHE A 120 5.00 9.16 -13.09
CA PHE A 120 6.37 9.16 -13.59
C PHE A 120 7.29 9.99 -12.68
N ASN A 121 8.49 9.51 -12.43
CA ASN A 121 9.49 10.10 -11.53
C ASN A 121 9.11 10.24 -10.05
N ASP A 122 7.89 9.89 -9.62
CA ASP A 122 7.55 9.84 -8.22
C ASP A 122 7.74 8.43 -7.64
N ASN A 123 7.51 8.22 -6.36
CA ASN A 123 7.67 6.92 -5.71
C ASN A 123 6.64 5.90 -6.23
N GLY A 124 7.03 4.63 -6.24
CA GLY A 124 6.14 3.53 -6.59
C GLY A 124 5.38 3.01 -5.38
N SER A 125 4.28 2.28 -5.65
CA SER A 125 3.45 1.64 -4.63
C SER A 125 3.83 0.16 -4.54
N GLY A 126 4.64 -0.20 -3.53
CA GLY A 126 4.96 -1.57 -3.20
C GLY A 126 3.95 -2.18 -2.23
N MET A 127 3.64 -3.45 -2.38
CA MET A 127 2.94 -4.21 -1.36
C MET A 127 3.95 -5.13 -0.67
N HIS A 128 4.39 -4.74 0.54
CA HIS A 128 5.32 -5.55 1.31
C HIS A 128 4.58 -6.71 1.98
N VAL A 129 5.07 -7.93 1.76
CA VAL A 129 4.49 -9.14 2.33
C VAL A 129 5.48 -9.75 3.32
N HIS A 130 5.19 -9.60 4.61
CA HIS A 130 5.95 -10.24 5.68
C HIS A 130 5.47 -11.69 5.84
N GLN A 131 6.41 -12.63 5.93
CA GLN A 131 6.10 -14.05 5.99
C GLN A 131 6.83 -14.73 7.16
N SER A 132 6.16 -15.65 7.83
CA SER A 132 6.73 -16.50 8.85
C SER A 132 6.14 -17.90 8.77
N LEU A 133 6.94 -18.90 9.14
CA LEU A 133 6.48 -20.29 9.27
C LEU A 133 6.54 -20.72 10.73
N TRP A 134 5.50 -21.40 11.17
CA TRP A 134 5.38 -21.89 12.55
C TRP A 134 5.00 -23.36 12.58
N LYS A 135 5.53 -24.09 13.54
CA LYS A 135 5.15 -25.48 13.82
C LYS A 135 5.08 -25.69 15.32
N ALA A 136 3.95 -26.18 15.82
CA ALA A 136 3.71 -26.39 17.24
C ALA A 136 4.09 -25.19 18.13
N GLY A 137 3.73 -23.97 17.71
CA GLY A 137 4.01 -22.75 18.46
C GLY A 137 5.46 -22.25 18.38
N GLN A 138 6.32 -22.87 17.57
CA GLN A 138 7.72 -22.48 17.41
C GLN A 138 7.95 -21.84 16.04
N PRO A 139 8.66 -20.69 15.97
CA PRO A 139 9.03 -20.06 14.71
C PRO A 139 10.10 -20.90 14.00
N LEU A 140 9.89 -21.19 12.72
CA LEU A 140 10.83 -22.02 11.95
C LEU A 140 11.93 -21.20 11.26
N PHE A 141 11.80 -19.89 11.20
CA PHE A 141 12.80 -19.04 10.52
C PHE A 141 13.91 -18.54 11.43
N PHE A 142 13.70 -18.59 12.73
CA PHE A 142 14.71 -18.17 13.70
C PHE A 142 15.74 -19.28 13.95
N GLY A 143 17.02 -18.90 14.01
CA GLY A 143 18.14 -19.79 14.35
C GLY A 143 19.21 -19.01 15.11
N GLU A 144 19.25 -19.19 16.42
CA GLU A 144 20.20 -18.52 17.30
C GLU A 144 21.66 -18.79 16.91
N GLY A 145 22.49 -17.74 16.92
CA GLY A 145 23.92 -17.84 16.63
C GLY A 145 24.29 -18.09 15.16
N THR A 146 23.31 -18.13 14.25
CA THR A 146 23.55 -18.26 12.80
C THR A 146 23.62 -16.89 12.14
N TYR A 147 24.01 -16.85 10.84
CA TYR A 147 24.03 -15.61 10.07
C TYR A 147 22.64 -14.93 10.09
N ALA A 148 22.59 -13.69 10.53
CA ALA A 148 21.36 -12.89 10.71
C ALA A 148 20.28 -13.60 11.56
N ASN A 149 20.64 -14.56 12.41
CA ASN A 149 19.74 -15.43 13.17
C ASN A 149 18.72 -16.18 12.29
N LEU A 150 19.07 -16.47 11.04
CA LEU A 150 18.25 -17.24 10.12
C LEU A 150 18.53 -18.73 10.24
N SER A 151 17.50 -19.51 10.50
CA SER A 151 17.58 -20.96 10.49
C SER A 151 17.91 -21.52 9.09
N GLN A 152 18.28 -22.80 9.02
CA GLN A 152 18.47 -23.47 7.73
C GLN A 152 17.17 -23.49 6.91
N THR A 153 16.01 -23.64 7.54
CA THR A 153 14.70 -23.56 6.87
C THR A 153 14.47 -22.18 6.24
N ALA A 154 14.79 -21.11 6.95
CA ALA A 154 14.69 -19.75 6.40
C ALA A 154 15.58 -19.57 5.16
N ARG A 155 16.81 -20.06 5.21
CA ARG A 155 17.74 -19.98 4.05
C ARG A 155 17.24 -20.77 2.85
N TRP A 156 16.71 -21.96 3.06
CA TRP A 156 16.09 -22.72 1.97
C TRP A 156 14.86 -22.03 1.39
N TYR A 157 14.04 -21.45 2.26
CA TYR A 157 12.87 -20.69 1.84
C TYR A 157 13.25 -19.49 0.95
N ILE A 158 14.20 -18.67 1.41
CA ILE A 158 14.74 -17.55 0.63
C ILE A 158 15.35 -18.03 -0.69
N GLY A 159 16.16 -19.06 -0.65
CA GLY A 159 16.75 -19.67 -1.86
C GLY A 159 15.70 -20.17 -2.85
N GLY A 160 14.60 -20.74 -2.36
CA GLY A 160 13.46 -21.16 -3.16
C GLY A 160 12.78 -19.98 -3.87
N ILE A 161 12.49 -18.90 -3.14
CA ILE A 161 11.92 -17.68 -3.72
C ILE A 161 12.84 -17.11 -4.81
N LEU A 162 14.13 -16.97 -4.55
CA LEU A 162 15.09 -16.44 -5.51
C LEU A 162 15.21 -17.34 -6.75
N LYS A 163 15.26 -18.65 -6.56
CA LYS A 163 15.34 -19.61 -7.67
C LYS A 163 14.12 -19.54 -8.59
N HIS A 164 12.94 -19.35 -8.04
CA HIS A 164 11.68 -19.34 -8.76
C HIS A 164 11.16 -17.93 -9.08
N ALA A 165 11.95 -16.88 -8.81
CA ALA A 165 11.57 -15.50 -9.04
C ALA A 165 11.02 -15.22 -10.46
N PRO A 166 11.61 -15.72 -11.57
CA PRO A 166 11.05 -15.45 -12.89
C PRO A 166 9.62 -15.97 -13.10
N ALA A 167 9.31 -17.16 -12.56
CA ALA A 167 7.96 -17.71 -12.62
C ALA A 167 7.01 -16.98 -11.69
N PHE A 168 7.49 -16.57 -10.53
CA PHE A 168 6.75 -15.87 -9.50
C PHE A 168 6.31 -14.47 -9.98
N LEU A 169 7.22 -13.73 -10.61
CA LEU A 169 6.98 -12.40 -11.13
C LEU A 169 5.88 -12.36 -12.21
N ALA A 170 5.66 -13.45 -12.94
CA ALA A 170 4.55 -13.53 -13.89
C ALA A 170 3.16 -13.38 -13.24
N PHE A 171 3.04 -13.64 -11.93
CA PHE A 171 1.79 -13.49 -11.18
C PHE A 171 1.77 -12.24 -10.31
N THR A 172 2.92 -11.81 -9.82
CA THR A 172 3.00 -10.70 -8.84
C THR A 172 3.30 -9.36 -9.49
N ASN A 173 3.84 -9.35 -10.71
CA ASN A 173 4.26 -8.14 -11.43
C ASN A 173 3.83 -8.20 -12.90
N PRO A 174 2.52 -8.30 -13.18
CA PRO A 174 2.01 -8.37 -14.55
C PRO A 174 2.25 -7.08 -15.34
#